data_0c5e1ad8523c428152401f666658e1fe
#
_entry.id   0c5e1ad8523c428152401f666658e1fe
#
_cell.length_a   1.000
_cell.length_b   1.000
_cell.length_c   1.000
_cell.angle_alpha   90.00
_cell.angle_beta   90.00
_cell.angle_gamma   90.00
#
_symmetry.space_group_name_H-M   'P 1'
#
loop_
_entity.id
_entity.type
_entity.pdbx_description
1 polymer ?
#
loop_
_entity_poly.entity_id
_entity_poly.type
_entity_poly.pdbx_seq_one_letter_code
_entity_poly.pdbx_strand_id
1 'polypeptide(L)'
;PERFANGDKTNDPNGTLPWGSADPTPTNFFGGDLKGILDHLDYLQDLGVNGLYLCPIFTATSNHKYDTVDYFGIDPAFGDKETLKELVDAAHERGMHVMLDAVFNHMGDFSMQWKDVQKYGENSRFAKWFHINKFPVSYDETGNAEHAENLTYEVFSTTPHMPKLNTANEETAEYLLEIAQYWIKEFDIDAWRLDVANEIDHHFWKRFYAATHELKSDFYILGEVWHSAQEWVEQEEFDAVMNYPFTESIALDFVNHETTAKEMVSMLSEHLMKYRDQTNEVMLNAMDTHDTARLLTLCHGNKELQRQTLAFM
;
A
#
# COMPACT_ATOMS: atom_id res chain seq x y z
N PRO A 1 7.11 -6.12 4.91
CA PRO A 1 8.22 -6.72 5.69
C PRO A 1 8.55 -8.17 5.28
N GLU A 2 7.53 -8.97 4.95
CA GLU A 2 7.58 -10.43 4.75
C GLU A 2 8.71 -10.89 3.79
N ARG A 3 9.02 -10.08 2.77
CA ARG A 3 10.00 -10.40 1.72
C ARG A 3 11.33 -9.67 1.86
N PHE A 4 11.66 -9.12 3.05
CA PHE A 4 12.90 -8.38 3.25
C PHE A 4 13.94 -9.17 4.06
N ALA A 5 13.73 -9.38 5.34
CA ALA A 5 14.63 -10.12 6.23
C ALA A 5 13.87 -10.67 7.43
N ASN A 6 14.22 -11.87 7.87
CA ASN A 6 13.70 -12.50 9.08
C ASN A 6 14.63 -12.19 10.26
N GLY A 7 14.18 -11.39 11.20
CA GLY A 7 14.92 -11.00 12.41
C GLY A 7 14.54 -11.80 13.64
N ASP A 8 13.31 -12.33 13.68
CA ASP A 8 12.80 -13.12 14.82
C ASP A 8 12.03 -14.35 14.32
N LYS A 9 12.70 -15.50 14.35
CA LYS A 9 12.09 -16.77 13.95
C LYS A 9 10.99 -17.27 14.88
N THR A 10 10.79 -16.65 16.02
CA THR A 10 9.75 -17.07 16.98
C THR A 10 8.36 -16.60 16.57
N ASN A 11 8.28 -15.61 15.67
CA ASN A 11 7.04 -15.10 15.10
C ASN A 11 6.69 -15.73 13.73
N ASP A 12 7.53 -16.62 13.21
CA ASP A 12 7.32 -17.26 11.90
C ASP A 12 5.96 -17.95 11.81
N PRO A 13 5.14 -17.69 10.79
CA PRO A 13 3.93 -18.46 10.52
C PRO A 13 4.25 -19.94 10.27
N ASN A 14 3.28 -20.81 10.58
CA ASN A 14 3.42 -22.22 10.26
C ASN A 14 3.65 -22.43 8.75
N GLY A 15 4.69 -23.17 8.40
CA GLY A 15 5.04 -23.44 7.01
C GLY A 15 5.96 -22.40 6.37
N THR A 16 6.52 -21.48 7.15
CA THR A 16 7.55 -20.54 6.68
C THR A 16 8.71 -21.29 6.02
N LEU A 17 9.05 -20.85 4.81
CA LEU A 17 10.09 -21.44 3.99
C LEU A 17 11.45 -20.77 4.26
N PRO A 18 12.56 -21.53 4.18
CA PRO A 18 13.88 -20.92 4.22
C PRO A 18 14.10 -19.96 3.04
N TRP A 19 14.80 -18.87 3.27
CA TRP A 19 15.16 -17.91 2.22
C TRP A 19 15.86 -18.60 1.05
N GLY A 20 15.39 -18.30 -0.18
CA GLY A 20 15.95 -18.85 -1.42
C GLY A 20 15.65 -20.34 -1.68
N SER A 21 14.80 -20.98 -0.87
CA SER A 21 14.43 -22.39 -1.05
C SER A 21 13.32 -22.62 -2.09
N ALA A 22 12.56 -21.58 -2.42
CA ALA A 22 11.48 -21.61 -3.40
C ALA A 22 11.28 -20.22 -4.01
N ASP A 23 10.60 -20.16 -5.15
CA ASP A 23 10.14 -18.90 -5.72
C ASP A 23 9.01 -18.31 -4.87
N PRO A 24 8.92 -16.97 -4.75
CA PRO A 24 7.79 -16.29 -4.12
C PRO A 24 6.47 -16.61 -4.83
N THR A 25 5.44 -16.90 -4.03
CA THR A 25 4.08 -17.14 -4.51
C THR A 25 3.09 -16.29 -3.71
N PRO A 26 1.85 -16.09 -4.17
CA PRO A 26 0.84 -15.34 -3.40
C PRO A 26 0.53 -15.92 -2.01
N THR A 27 0.91 -17.17 -1.73
CA THR A 27 0.49 -17.88 -0.51
C THR A 27 1.63 -18.37 0.39
N ASN A 28 2.91 -18.31 -0.06
CA ASN A 28 4.04 -18.76 0.78
C ASN A 28 4.61 -17.62 1.63
N PHE A 29 5.24 -18.02 2.74
CA PHE A 29 5.88 -17.12 3.70
C PHE A 29 7.37 -17.43 3.79
N PHE A 30 8.20 -16.40 3.95
CA PHE A 30 9.64 -16.50 4.22
C PHE A 30 10.04 -15.90 5.58
N GLY A 31 9.07 -15.36 6.32
CA GLY A 31 9.23 -14.90 7.70
C GLY A 31 9.95 -13.55 7.84
N GLY A 32 9.97 -12.71 6.81
CA GLY A 32 10.44 -11.34 6.97
C GLY A 32 9.55 -10.55 7.94
N ASP A 33 10.16 -9.72 8.79
CA ASP A 33 9.49 -9.03 9.88
C ASP A 33 10.07 -7.64 10.17
N LEU A 34 9.49 -6.91 11.14
CA LEU A 34 9.95 -5.57 11.55
C LEU A 34 11.34 -5.64 12.18
N LYS A 35 11.64 -6.71 12.92
CA LYS A 35 12.96 -6.91 13.53
C LYS A 35 14.04 -7.09 12.45
N GLY A 36 13.72 -7.81 11.38
CA GLY A 36 14.62 -7.94 10.22
C GLY A 36 14.94 -6.62 9.55
N ILE A 37 13.96 -5.70 9.47
CA ILE A 37 14.21 -4.35 8.95
C ILE A 37 15.09 -3.57 9.93
N LEU A 38 14.75 -3.58 11.23
CA LEU A 38 15.52 -2.93 12.28
C LEU A 38 16.99 -3.35 12.26
N ASP A 39 17.27 -4.65 12.13
CA ASP A 39 18.61 -5.21 12.08
C ASP A 39 19.42 -4.80 10.83
N HIS A 40 18.74 -4.28 9.80
CA HIS A 40 19.37 -3.86 8.54
C HIS A 40 19.36 -2.35 8.30
N LEU A 41 19.00 -1.53 9.30
CA LEU A 41 18.97 -0.07 9.13
C LEU A 41 20.32 0.53 8.74
N ASP A 42 21.42 0.02 9.30
CA ASP A 42 22.77 0.48 8.94
C ASP A 42 23.10 0.18 7.46
N TYR A 43 22.73 -1.00 6.97
CA TYR A 43 22.84 -1.34 5.55
C TYR A 43 22.02 -0.41 4.66
N LEU A 44 20.79 -0.09 5.06
CA LEU A 44 19.91 0.82 4.31
C LEU A 44 20.48 2.25 4.33
N GLN A 45 21.02 2.70 5.43
CA GLN A 45 21.69 3.99 5.56
C GLN A 45 22.94 4.08 4.66
N ASP A 46 23.77 3.05 4.66
CA ASP A 46 24.96 2.96 3.79
C ASP A 46 24.60 2.96 2.29
N LEU A 47 23.41 2.44 1.95
CA LEU A 47 22.86 2.47 0.59
C LEU A 47 22.32 3.86 0.21
N GLY A 48 22.16 4.78 1.16
CA GLY A 48 21.63 6.13 0.95
C GLY A 48 20.10 6.22 1.06
N VAL A 49 19.45 5.22 1.65
CA VAL A 49 18.01 5.24 1.91
C VAL A 49 17.68 6.28 2.97
N ASN A 50 16.71 7.15 2.71
CA ASN A 50 16.21 8.18 3.63
C ASN A 50 14.71 8.05 3.95
N GLY A 51 14.05 7.01 3.46
CA GLY A 51 12.66 6.70 3.77
C GLY A 51 12.36 5.23 3.58
N LEU A 52 11.53 4.69 4.47
CA LEU A 52 11.06 3.31 4.48
C LEU A 52 9.57 3.31 4.15
N TYR A 53 9.18 2.81 3.01
CA TYR A 53 7.80 2.49 2.72
C TYR A 53 7.53 1.02 3.07
N LEU A 54 6.68 0.78 4.04
CA LEU A 54 6.25 -0.54 4.46
C LEU A 54 4.88 -0.86 3.87
N CYS A 55 4.81 -1.88 3.00
CA CYS A 55 3.53 -2.50 2.66
C CYS A 55 2.77 -2.90 3.93
N PRO A 56 1.45 -3.19 3.88
CA PRO A 56 0.64 -3.30 5.09
C PRO A 56 1.26 -4.19 6.18
N ILE A 57 1.21 -3.71 7.42
CA ILE A 57 1.76 -4.41 8.60
C ILE A 57 0.66 -4.86 9.57
N PHE A 58 -0.59 -4.51 9.28
CA PHE A 58 -1.73 -4.77 10.16
C PHE A 58 -2.15 -6.23 10.12
N THR A 59 -2.88 -6.66 11.15
CA THR A 59 -3.37 -8.04 11.25
C THR A 59 -4.22 -8.39 10.03
N ALA A 60 -3.82 -9.45 9.33
CA ALA A 60 -4.49 -9.95 8.13
C ALA A 60 -4.23 -11.45 7.94
N THR A 61 -4.98 -12.10 7.05
CA THR A 61 -4.85 -13.55 6.84
C THR A 61 -3.83 -13.91 5.76
N SER A 62 -3.66 -13.06 4.75
CA SER A 62 -2.71 -13.27 3.64
C SER A 62 -1.26 -12.95 4.03
N ASN A 63 -0.33 -13.32 3.16
CA ASN A 63 1.08 -12.92 3.29
C ASN A 63 1.34 -11.46 2.87
N HIS A 64 0.50 -10.90 2.00
CA HIS A 64 0.58 -9.51 1.54
C HIS A 64 -0.10 -8.49 2.46
N LYS A 65 -1.04 -8.93 3.30
CA LYS A 65 -1.75 -8.15 4.32
C LYS A 65 -2.74 -7.08 3.80
N TYR A 66 -3.04 -7.05 2.50
CA TYR A 66 -4.06 -6.14 1.95
C TYR A 66 -5.50 -6.53 2.32
N ASP A 67 -5.71 -7.72 2.88
CA ASP A 67 -6.97 -8.16 3.49
C ASP A 67 -7.02 -7.84 5.00
N THR A 68 -6.83 -6.59 5.36
CA THR A 68 -6.72 -6.14 6.76
C THR A 68 -7.95 -6.53 7.57
N VAL A 69 -7.71 -7.14 8.73
CA VAL A 69 -8.73 -7.62 9.68
C VAL A 69 -8.83 -6.71 10.90
N ASP A 70 -7.70 -6.23 11.40
CA ASP A 70 -7.59 -5.30 12.52
C ASP A 70 -6.52 -4.25 12.22
N TYR A 71 -6.96 -3.00 12.07
CA TYR A 71 -6.08 -1.87 11.76
C TYR A 71 -5.31 -1.31 12.97
N PHE A 72 -5.70 -1.67 14.19
CA PHE A 72 -5.00 -1.25 15.41
C PHE A 72 -4.01 -2.30 15.92
N GLY A 73 -3.98 -3.48 15.30
CA GLY A 73 -3.04 -4.57 15.59
C GLY A 73 -1.94 -4.66 14.54
N ILE A 74 -0.71 -4.91 14.99
CA ILE A 74 0.35 -5.39 14.09
C ILE A 74 0.17 -6.88 13.90
N ASP A 75 0.36 -7.37 12.67
CA ASP A 75 0.29 -8.80 12.40
C ASP A 75 1.36 -9.55 13.23
N PRO A 76 0.98 -10.61 13.96
CA PRO A 76 1.93 -11.34 14.80
C PRO A 76 3.14 -11.89 14.05
N ALA A 77 3.03 -12.13 12.73
CA ALA A 77 4.15 -12.56 11.89
C ALA A 77 5.18 -11.44 11.66
N PHE A 78 4.85 -10.20 12.00
CA PHE A 78 5.75 -9.06 11.83
C PHE A 78 6.32 -8.55 13.15
N GLY A 79 5.82 -9.04 14.28
CA GLY A 79 6.22 -8.61 15.61
C GLY A 79 5.09 -7.91 16.37
N ASP A 80 5.42 -6.86 17.10
CA ASP A 80 4.50 -6.14 17.97
C ASP A 80 4.67 -4.60 17.86
N LYS A 81 3.89 -3.88 18.64
CA LYS A 81 3.92 -2.42 18.69
C LYS A 81 5.24 -1.87 19.23
N GLU A 82 5.83 -2.56 20.16
CA GLU A 82 7.11 -2.22 20.76
C GLU A 82 8.22 -2.30 19.70
N THR A 83 8.23 -3.35 18.89
CA THR A 83 9.18 -3.52 17.77
C THR A 83 8.98 -2.44 16.70
N LEU A 84 7.74 -2.07 16.37
CA LEU A 84 7.49 -0.96 15.44
C LEU A 84 8.00 0.37 16.00
N LYS A 85 7.74 0.64 17.28
CA LYS A 85 8.21 1.88 17.91
C LYS A 85 9.74 1.96 17.90
N GLU A 86 10.42 0.86 18.22
CA GLU A 86 11.88 0.77 18.13
C GLU A 86 12.38 1.01 16.70
N LEU A 87 11.70 0.43 15.70
CA LEU A 87 12.05 0.63 14.28
C LEU A 87 11.91 2.09 13.86
N VAL A 88 10.79 2.74 14.20
CA VAL A 88 10.55 4.15 13.84
C VAL A 88 11.59 5.06 14.52
N ASP A 89 11.81 4.89 15.82
CA ASP A 89 12.79 5.68 16.56
C ASP A 89 14.22 5.51 15.98
N ALA A 90 14.62 4.27 15.72
CA ALA A 90 15.95 3.98 15.15
C ALA A 90 16.09 4.47 13.69
N ALA A 91 15.02 4.51 12.92
CA ALA A 91 14.99 5.10 11.58
C ALA A 91 15.17 6.61 11.65
N HIS A 92 14.44 7.29 12.56
CA HIS A 92 14.55 8.73 12.79
C HIS A 92 15.94 9.14 13.26
N GLU A 93 16.57 8.38 14.15
CA GLU A 93 17.97 8.61 14.59
C GLU A 93 18.96 8.61 13.41
N ARG A 94 18.64 7.91 12.32
CA ARG A 94 19.43 7.84 11.08
C ARG A 94 18.99 8.84 10.01
N GLY A 95 18.01 9.70 10.32
CA GLY A 95 17.44 10.65 9.36
C GLY A 95 16.56 9.98 8.28
N MET A 96 16.02 8.80 8.57
CA MET A 96 15.06 8.10 7.70
C MET A 96 13.64 8.38 8.15
N HIS A 97 12.72 8.56 7.20
CA HIS A 97 11.29 8.66 7.44
C HIS A 97 10.61 7.30 7.32
N VAL A 98 9.47 7.13 7.97
CA VAL A 98 8.70 5.87 7.92
C VAL A 98 7.29 6.13 7.39
N MET A 99 6.94 5.46 6.30
CA MET A 99 5.63 5.47 5.65
C MET A 99 4.96 4.10 5.80
N LEU A 100 3.72 4.11 6.31
CA LEU A 100 2.88 2.92 6.35
C LEU A 100 1.87 2.91 5.20
N ASP A 101 1.23 1.77 4.98
CA ASP A 101 0.23 1.54 3.93
C ASP A 101 -1.19 1.55 4.52
N ALA A 102 -2.05 2.44 4.04
CA ALA A 102 -3.43 2.59 4.47
C ALA A 102 -4.38 1.90 3.48
N VAL A 103 -4.84 0.70 3.85
CA VAL A 103 -5.79 -0.08 3.06
C VAL A 103 -7.21 0.31 3.47
N PHE A 104 -7.74 1.43 2.97
CA PHE A 104 -9.01 2.01 3.40
C PHE A 104 -10.16 1.86 2.40
N ASN A 105 -9.86 1.34 1.20
CA ASN A 105 -10.89 1.02 0.21
C ASN A 105 -11.74 -0.20 0.60
N HIS A 106 -11.14 -1.17 1.27
CA HIS A 106 -11.76 -2.44 1.65
C HIS A 106 -11.14 -2.96 2.94
N MET A 107 -11.72 -4.00 3.50
CA MET A 107 -11.10 -4.76 4.60
C MET A 107 -11.26 -6.27 4.36
N GLY A 108 -10.53 -7.07 5.13
CA GLY A 108 -10.60 -8.52 5.01
C GLY A 108 -11.95 -9.09 5.50
N ASP A 109 -12.41 -10.15 4.87
CA ASP A 109 -13.67 -10.83 5.20
C ASP A 109 -13.64 -11.58 6.53
N PHE A 110 -12.47 -11.71 7.17
CA PHE A 110 -12.30 -12.19 8.54
C PHE A 110 -12.42 -11.10 9.60
N SER A 111 -12.59 -9.83 9.22
CA SER A 111 -12.81 -8.73 10.14
C SER A 111 -14.08 -8.93 10.98
N MET A 112 -14.06 -8.43 12.21
CA MET A 112 -15.21 -8.50 13.12
C MET A 112 -16.44 -7.84 12.49
N GLN A 113 -16.27 -6.72 11.81
CA GLN A 113 -17.33 -5.96 11.17
C GLN A 113 -17.99 -6.76 10.05
N TRP A 114 -17.21 -7.40 9.18
CA TRP A 114 -17.78 -8.22 8.11
C TRP A 114 -18.41 -9.51 8.62
N LYS A 115 -17.82 -10.16 9.61
CA LYS A 115 -18.43 -11.34 10.27
C LYS A 115 -19.78 -11.03 10.92
N ASP A 116 -19.93 -9.83 11.48
CA ASP A 116 -21.22 -9.37 12.01
C ASP A 116 -22.25 -9.19 10.88
N VAL A 117 -21.85 -8.60 9.74
CA VAL A 117 -22.68 -8.48 8.54
C VAL A 117 -23.10 -9.85 7.99
N GLN A 118 -22.16 -10.79 7.87
CA GLN A 118 -22.46 -12.17 7.43
C GLN A 118 -23.48 -12.85 8.34
N LYS A 119 -23.39 -12.61 9.65
CA LYS A 119 -24.24 -13.26 10.67
C LYS A 119 -25.63 -12.63 10.78
N TYR A 120 -25.73 -11.32 10.76
CA TYR A 120 -26.97 -10.58 11.07
C TYR A 120 -27.61 -9.90 9.86
N GLY A 121 -26.95 -9.93 8.69
CA GLY A 121 -27.45 -9.35 7.45
C GLY A 121 -27.78 -7.87 7.61
N GLU A 122 -28.97 -7.47 7.16
CA GLU A 122 -29.44 -6.08 7.24
C GLU A 122 -29.59 -5.54 8.69
N ASN A 123 -29.65 -6.43 9.67
CA ASN A 123 -29.73 -6.06 11.10
C ASN A 123 -28.36 -5.89 11.75
N SER A 124 -27.26 -6.10 11.03
CA SER A 124 -25.92 -5.80 11.52
C SER A 124 -25.75 -4.31 11.76
N ARG A 125 -25.11 -3.92 12.88
CA ARG A 125 -24.73 -2.52 13.10
C ARG A 125 -23.73 -2.02 12.05
N PHE A 126 -22.99 -2.91 11.41
CA PHE A 126 -21.99 -2.61 10.40
C PHE A 126 -22.53 -2.73 8.96
N ALA A 127 -23.83 -3.01 8.76
CA ALA A 127 -24.39 -3.18 7.41
C ALA A 127 -24.16 -1.94 6.51
N LYS A 128 -24.13 -0.73 7.10
CA LYS A 128 -23.89 0.53 6.36
C LYS A 128 -22.41 0.86 6.16
N TRP A 129 -21.52 0.11 6.78
CA TRP A 129 -20.07 0.28 6.63
C TRP A 129 -19.56 -0.19 5.28
N PHE A 130 -20.35 -1.03 4.59
CA PHE A 130 -19.98 -1.64 3.33
C PHE A 130 -20.98 -1.28 2.23
N HIS A 131 -20.54 -1.38 0.99
CA HIS A 131 -21.41 -1.26 -0.19
C HIS A 131 -22.08 -2.61 -0.45
N ILE A 132 -23.30 -2.80 0.08
CA ILE A 132 -24.07 -4.04 -0.04
C ILE A 132 -25.30 -3.81 -0.92
N ASN A 133 -25.40 -4.57 -2.00
CA ASN A 133 -26.46 -4.45 -2.98
C ASN A 133 -27.69 -5.31 -2.62
N LYS A 134 -27.47 -6.41 -1.91
CA LYS A 134 -28.53 -7.34 -1.51
C LYS A 134 -28.13 -8.19 -0.31
N PHE A 135 -29.09 -8.52 0.54
CA PHE A 135 -28.96 -9.49 1.63
C PHE A 135 -29.70 -10.80 1.34
N PRO A 136 -29.22 -11.95 1.86
CA PRO A 136 -27.94 -12.10 2.56
C PRO A 136 -26.75 -11.81 1.63
N VAL A 137 -25.60 -11.42 2.19
CA VAL A 137 -24.37 -11.28 1.44
C VAL A 137 -23.90 -12.65 0.94
N SER A 138 -23.61 -12.75 -0.35
CA SER A 138 -23.23 -13.99 -1.02
C SER A 138 -22.48 -13.74 -2.31
N TYR A 139 -21.81 -14.77 -2.79
CA TYR A 139 -21.16 -14.82 -4.10
C TYR A 139 -21.11 -16.27 -4.59
N ASP A 140 -20.84 -16.46 -5.87
CA ASP A 140 -20.63 -17.77 -6.49
C ASP A 140 -19.12 -18.00 -6.69
N GLU A 141 -18.60 -19.10 -6.14
CA GLU A 141 -17.21 -19.50 -6.31
C GLU A 141 -16.92 -19.93 -7.75
N THR A 142 -15.79 -19.48 -8.31
CA THR A 142 -15.38 -19.82 -9.69
C THR A 142 -14.25 -20.85 -9.74
N GLY A 143 -13.77 -21.33 -8.58
CA GLY A 143 -12.57 -22.18 -8.48
C GLY A 143 -11.26 -21.38 -8.48
N ASN A 144 -11.32 -20.05 -8.62
CA ASN A 144 -10.23 -19.12 -8.37
C ASN A 144 -10.58 -18.27 -7.14
N ALA A 145 -9.82 -18.36 -6.08
CA ALA A 145 -10.10 -17.64 -4.83
C ALA A 145 -10.09 -16.10 -4.98
N GLU A 146 -9.38 -15.59 -5.98
CA GLU A 146 -9.30 -14.16 -6.28
C GLU A 146 -10.43 -13.66 -7.18
N HIS A 147 -11.37 -14.55 -7.58
CA HIS A 147 -12.44 -14.20 -8.49
C HIS A 147 -13.76 -14.89 -8.10
N ALA A 148 -14.81 -14.09 -7.97
CA ALA A 148 -16.17 -14.59 -7.73
C ALA A 148 -17.16 -13.95 -8.71
N GLU A 149 -18.29 -14.64 -8.91
CA GLU A 149 -19.41 -14.16 -9.70
C GLU A 149 -20.64 -13.91 -8.82
N ASN A 150 -21.63 -13.18 -9.35
CA ASN A 150 -22.90 -12.91 -8.69
C ASN A 150 -22.79 -12.34 -7.27
N LEU A 151 -21.76 -11.51 -7.02
CA LEU A 151 -21.55 -10.81 -5.77
C LEU A 151 -22.75 -9.93 -5.41
N THR A 152 -23.23 -10.04 -4.19
CA THR A 152 -24.31 -9.19 -3.66
C THR A 152 -23.79 -7.96 -2.91
N TYR A 153 -22.50 -7.71 -2.94
CA TYR A 153 -21.78 -6.57 -2.34
C TYR A 153 -20.59 -6.19 -3.21
N GLU A 154 -20.13 -4.96 -3.07
CA GLU A 154 -18.95 -4.48 -3.79
C GLU A 154 -17.66 -4.97 -3.10
N VAL A 155 -16.63 -5.18 -3.91
CA VAL A 155 -15.34 -5.72 -3.49
C VAL A 155 -14.20 -5.00 -4.22
N PHE A 156 -12.99 -5.14 -3.72
CA PHE A 156 -11.82 -4.78 -4.48
C PHE A 156 -11.65 -5.72 -5.67
N SER A 157 -11.56 -5.16 -6.88
CA SER A 157 -11.49 -5.94 -8.13
C SER A 157 -12.65 -6.94 -8.26
N THR A 158 -12.36 -8.24 -8.20
CA THR A 158 -13.35 -9.33 -8.22
C THR A 158 -13.19 -10.27 -7.02
N THR A 159 -12.39 -9.86 -6.02
CA THR A 159 -11.98 -10.68 -4.87
C THR A 159 -13.05 -10.68 -3.78
N PRO A 160 -13.77 -11.79 -3.55
CA PRO A 160 -14.89 -11.82 -2.60
C PRO A 160 -14.46 -11.59 -1.13
N HIS A 161 -13.16 -11.79 -0.85
CA HIS A 161 -12.57 -11.68 0.50
C HIS A 161 -12.19 -10.26 0.89
N MET A 162 -12.43 -9.27 0.01
CA MET A 162 -12.10 -7.86 0.23
C MET A 162 -13.33 -6.95 0.04
N PRO A 163 -14.35 -7.04 0.94
CA PRO A 163 -15.56 -6.22 0.86
C PRO A 163 -15.23 -4.73 0.97
N LYS A 164 -15.82 -3.94 0.06
CA LYS A 164 -15.56 -2.51 -0.08
C LYS A 164 -16.21 -1.70 1.03
N LEU A 165 -15.42 -0.83 1.67
CA LEU A 165 -15.87 0.10 2.70
C LEU A 165 -16.63 1.30 2.11
N ASN A 166 -17.64 1.75 2.83
CA ASN A 166 -18.46 2.89 2.46
C ASN A 166 -18.01 4.14 3.25
N THR A 167 -17.10 4.91 2.67
CA THR A 167 -16.58 6.16 3.28
C THR A 167 -17.60 7.30 3.31
N ALA A 168 -18.73 7.18 2.60
CA ALA A 168 -19.85 8.10 2.74
C ALA A 168 -20.66 7.87 4.04
N ASN A 169 -20.49 6.74 4.71
CA ASN A 169 -21.02 6.48 6.03
C ASN A 169 -20.13 7.15 7.08
N GLU A 170 -20.71 8.03 7.91
CA GLU A 170 -19.96 8.83 8.88
C GLU A 170 -19.19 7.97 9.90
N GLU A 171 -19.81 6.90 10.42
CA GLU A 171 -19.16 6.02 11.39
C GLU A 171 -17.95 5.29 10.78
N THR A 172 -18.04 4.91 9.50
CA THR A 172 -16.93 4.32 8.76
C THR A 172 -15.81 5.33 8.53
N ALA A 173 -16.16 6.54 8.09
CA ALA A 173 -15.20 7.61 7.86
C ALA A 173 -14.45 7.98 9.15
N GLU A 174 -15.16 8.18 10.26
CA GLU A 174 -14.54 8.49 11.56
C GLU A 174 -13.62 7.36 12.04
N TYR A 175 -14.02 6.10 11.88
CA TYR A 175 -13.18 4.95 12.22
C TYR A 175 -11.86 4.94 11.43
N LEU A 176 -11.91 5.21 10.12
CA LEU A 176 -10.70 5.27 9.28
C LEU A 176 -9.81 6.47 9.63
N LEU A 177 -10.40 7.61 9.96
CA LEU A 177 -9.65 8.79 10.43
C LEU A 177 -9.00 8.55 11.79
N GLU A 178 -9.69 7.86 12.70
CA GLU A 178 -9.12 7.45 13.99
C GLU A 178 -7.90 6.55 13.80
N ILE A 179 -7.95 5.57 12.88
CA ILE A 179 -6.81 4.72 12.53
C ILE A 179 -5.64 5.58 12.02
N ALA A 180 -5.91 6.47 11.06
CA ALA A 180 -4.87 7.31 10.49
C ALA A 180 -4.14 8.16 11.55
N GLN A 181 -4.91 8.78 12.45
CA GLN A 181 -4.38 9.58 13.54
C GLN A 181 -3.68 8.76 14.62
N TYR A 182 -4.16 7.55 14.92
CA TYR A 182 -3.59 6.67 15.93
C TYR A 182 -2.11 6.37 15.66
N TRP A 183 -1.77 5.94 14.44
CA TRP A 183 -0.40 5.58 14.10
C TRP A 183 0.53 6.78 14.07
N ILE A 184 0.03 7.98 13.76
CA ILE A 184 0.80 9.23 13.86
C ILE A 184 1.08 9.56 15.32
N LYS A 185 0.06 9.52 16.20
CA LYS A 185 0.16 9.92 17.61
C LYS A 185 1.04 8.97 18.42
N GLU A 186 0.88 7.66 18.22
CA GLU A 186 1.52 6.64 19.05
C GLU A 186 2.91 6.26 18.56
N PHE A 187 3.15 6.34 17.25
CA PHE A 187 4.40 5.85 16.65
C PHE A 187 5.21 6.91 15.93
N ASP A 188 4.66 8.11 15.74
CA ASP A 188 5.32 9.22 15.05
C ASP A 188 5.71 8.88 13.59
N ILE A 189 4.88 8.12 12.90
CA ILE A 189 5.10 7.85 11.46
C ILE A 189 5.06 9.15 10.67
N ASP A 190 5.73 9.18 9.51
CA ASP A 190 5.93 10.40 8.72
C ASP A 190 5.02 10.48 7.51
N ALA A 191 4.44 9.35 7.09
CA ALA A 191 3.67 9.30 5.86
C ALA A 191 2.66 8.15 5.83
N TRP A 192 1.64 8.33 5.00
CA TRP A 192 0.74 7.27 4.55
C TRP A 192 0.83 7.09 3.03
N ARG A 193 1.01 5.86 2.58
CA ARG A 193 0.64 5.46 1.22
C ARG A 193 -0.80 4.99 1.26
N LEU A 194 -1.61 5.47 0.34
CA LEU A 194 -3.04 5.20 0.27
C LEU A 194 -3.32 4.18 -0.83
N ASP A 195 -3.69 2.97 -0.42
CA ASP A 195 -4.03 1.86 -1.32
C ASP A 195 -5.32 2.14 -2.08
N VAL A 196 -5.35 1.85 -3.39
CA VAL A 196 -6.52 2.04 -4.27
C VAL A 196 -7.16 3.43 -4.10
N ALA A 197 -6.33 4.47 -4.00
CA ALA A 197 -6.75 5.81 -3.57
C ALA A 197 -7.80 6.45 -4.50
N ASN A 198 -7.79 6.11 -5.79
CA ASN A 198 -8.73 6.62 -6.78
C ASN A 198 -10.15 6.02 -6.68
N GLU A 199 -10.37 5.00 -5.86
CA GLU A 199 -11.70 4.40 -5.64
C GLU A 199 -12.41 4.93 -4.37
N ILE A 200 -11.76 5.81 -3.62
CA ILE A 200 -12.33 6.49 -2.44
C ILE A 200 -12.63 7.93 -2.81
N ASP A 201 -13.72 8.48 -2.29
CA ASP A 201 -14.20 9.79 -2.67
C ASP A 201 -13.33 10.94 -2.15
N HIS A 202 -13.29 12.03 -2.92
CA HIS A 202 -12.52 13.24 -2.61
C HIS A 202 -12.88 13.89 -1.27
N HIS A 203 -14.15 13.79 -0.84
CA HIS A 203 -14.57 14.39 0.44
C HIS A 203 -13.90 13.68 1.62
N PHE A 204 -13.78 12.34 1.57
CA PHE A 204 -13.06 11.60 2.58
C PHE A 204 -11.57 11.97 2.60
N TRP A 205 -10.93 12.07 1.43
CA TRP A 205 -9.51 12.41 1.35
C TRP A 205 -9.18 13.81 1.86
N LYS A 206 -10.05 14.78 1.65
CA LYS A 206 -9.90 16.14 2.24
C LYS A 206 -9.98 16.11 3.77
N ARG A 207 -10.87 15.31 4.32
CA ARG A 207 -10.95 15.08 5.78
C ARG A 207 -9.69 14.39 6.30
N PHE A 208 -9.21 13.40 5.56
CA PHE A 208 -7.99 12.67 5.88
C PHE A 208 -6.77 13.60 5.90
N TYR A 209 -6.61 14.42 4.87
CA TYR A 209 -5.56 15.44 4.79
C TYR A 209 -5.60 16.37 6.00
N ALA A 210 -6.76 16.97 6.28
CA ALA A 210 -6.93 17.87 7.42
C ALA A 210 -6.60 17.18 8.75
N ALA A 211 -7.08 15.94 8.97
CA ALA A 211 -6.89 15.21 10.21
C ALA A 211 -5.41 14.79 10.46
N THR A 212 -4.66 14.49 9.41
CA THR A 212 -3.23 14.13 9.52
C THR A 212 -2.35 15.36 9.70
N HIS A 213 -2.59 16.43 8.93
CA HIS A 213 -1.80 17.67 9.00
C HIS A 213 -2.07 18.49 10.27
N GLU A 214 -3.22 18.32 10.93
CA GLU A 214 -3.46 18.87 12.27
C GLU A 214 -2.48 18.30 13.30
N LEU A 215 -2.05 17.04 13.14
CA LEU A 215 -1.11 16.36 14.05
C LEU A 215 0.34 16.62 13.69
N LYS A 216 0.65 16.60 12.40
CA LYS A 216 2.02 16.74 11.88
C LYS A 216 1.95 17.53 10.57
N SER A 217 2.33 18.83 10.62
CA SER A 217 2.12 19.77 9.50
C SER A 217 2.92 19.44 8.24
N ASP A 218 3.96 18.64 8.36
CA ASP A 218 4.83 18.14 7.30
C ASP A 218 4.58 16.66 6.98
N PHE A 219 3.43 16.13 7.41
CA PHE A 219 3.03 14.75 7.13
C PHE A 219 2.84 14.52 5.64
N TYR A 220 3.45 13.48 5.09
CA TYR A 220 3.42 13.21 3.65
C TYR A 220 2.32 12.19 3.30
N ILE A 221 1.52 12.50 2.27
CA ILE A 221 0.44 11.65 1.78
C ILE A 221 0.70 11.26 0.34
N LEU A 222 0.89 9.97 0.10
CA LEU A 222 1.16 9.37 -1.21
C LEU A 222 -0.05 8.53 -1.66
N GLY A 223 -0.74 8.95 -2.72
CA GLY A 223 -1.83 8.17 -3.29
C GLY A 223 -1.34 7.11 -4.29
N GLU A 224 -1.94 5.91 -4.25
CA GLU A 224 -1.80 4.98 -5.35
C GLU A 224 -2.85 5.30 -6.42
N VAL A 225 -2.38 5.90 -7.52
CA VAL A 225 -3.19 6.20 -8.71
C VAL A 225 -2.37 5.84 -9.94
N TRP A 226 -2.86 4.91 -10.75
CA TRP A 226 -2.10 4.36 -11.91
C TRP A 226 -2.13 5.23 -13.16
N HIS A 227 -2.98 6.26 -13.16
CA HIS A 227 -3.16 7.17 -14.29
C HIS A 227 -2.88 8.63 -13.88
N SER A 228 -3.30 9.60 -14.69
CA SER A 228 -3.22 11.02 -14.32
C SER A 228 -3.96 11.29 -13.01
N ALA A 229 -3.28 11.89 -12.06
CA ALA A 229 -3.78 12.10 -10.69
C ALA A 229 -3.96 13.58 -10.35
N GLN A 230 -4.07 14.45 -11.35
CA GLN A 230 -4.16 15.90 -11.18
C GLN A 230 -5.28 16.32 -10.24
N GLU A 231 -6.44 15.63 -10.30
CA GLU A 231 -7.63 15.93 -9.49
C GLU A 231 -7.39 15.69 -7.98
N TRP A 232 -6.46 14.81 -7.61
CA TRP A 232 -6.16 14.47 -6.21
C TRP A 232 -5.03 15.29 -5.60
N VAL A 233 -4.09 15.79 -6.41
CA VAL A 233 -2.89 16.51 -5.90
C VAL A 233 -3.04 18.04 -5.91
N GLU A 234 -4.15 18.57 -6.38
CA GLU A 234 -4.39 20.02 -6.48
C GLU A 234 -5.22 20.61 -5.32
N GLN A 235 -5.89 19.78 -4.50
CA GLN A 235 -6.96 20.22 -3.60
C GLN A 235 -6.80 19.78 -2.13
N GLU A 236 -5.58 19.68 -1.61
CA GLU A 236 -5.33 19.25 -0.22
C GLU A 236 -5.90 17.83 0.06
N GLU A 237 -5.56 16.87 -0.78
CA GLU A 237 -5.90 15.46 -0.62
C GLU A 237 -4.63 14.62 -0.54
N PHE A 238 -3.77 14.67 -1.58
CA PHE A 238 -2.46 14.02 -1.59
C PHE A 238 -1.37 15.04 -1.89
N ASP A 239 -0.19 14.84 -1.32
CA ASP A 239 1.00 15.61 -1.70
C ASP A 239 1.55 15.13 -3.03
N ALA A 240 1.47 13.82 -3.28
CA ALA A 240 1.91 13.19 -4.51
C ALA A 240 1.22 11.84 -4.74
N VAL A 241 1.59 11.20 -5.85
CA VAL A 241 1.17 9.84 -6.17
C VAL A 241 2.35 8.96 -6.58
N MET A 242 2.13 7.65 -6.57
CA MET A 242 3.03 6.69 -7.22
C MET A 242 3.01 6.96 -8.72
N ASN A 243 4.15 7.43 -9.26
CA ASN A 243 4.22 8.00 -10.62
C ASN A 243 4.35 6.91 -11.70
N TYR A 244 3.37 6.02 -11.79
CA TYR A 244 3.34 4.93 -12.77
C TYR A 244 3.46 5.43 -14.23
N PRO A 245 2.83 6.55 -14.66
CA PRO A 245 3.01 7.06 -16.01
C PRO A 245 4.46 7.45 -16.36
N PHE A 246 5.24 7.92 -15.37
CA PHE A 246 6.67 8.17 -15.55
C PHE A 246 7.42 6.86 -15.80
N THR A 247 7.20 5.86 -14.97
CA THR A 247 7.82 4.53 -15.06
C THR A 247 7.49 3.87 -16.40
N GLU A 248 6.22 3.90 -16.80
CA GLU A 248 5.76 3.36 -18.07
C GLU A 248 6.45 4.02 -19.26
N SER A 249 6.55 5.35 -19.26
CA SER A 249 7.21 6.11 -20.33
C SER A 249 8.67 5.68 -20.53
N ILE A 250 9.40 5.42 -19.46
CA ILE A 250 10.79 4.97 -19.51
C ILE A 250 10.86 3.48 -19.92
N ALA A 251 10.00 2.63 -19.36
CA ALA A 251 9.99 1.20 -19.66
C ALA A 251 9.66 0.92 -21.14
N LEU A 252 8.74 1.65 -21.74
CA LEU A 252 8.36 1.50 -23.15
C LEU A 252 9.53 1.79 -24.10
N ASP A 253 10.36 2.80 -23.81
CA ASP A 253 11.52 3.11 -24.66
C ASP A 253 12.75 2.27 -24.32
N PHE A 254 13.24 2.39 -23.07
CA PHE A 254 14.52 1.81 -22.68
C PHE A 254 14.50 0.29 -22.55
N VAL A 255 13.37 -0.28 -22.10
CA VAL A 255 13.31 -1.72 -21.80
C VAL A 255 12.67 -2.49 -22.94
N ASN A 256 11.52 -2.03 -23.44
CA ASN A 256 10.74 -2.76 -24.42
C ASN A 256 11.04 -2.35 -25.87
N HIS A 257 11.64 -1.17 -26.09
CA HIS A 257 11.87 -0.60 -27.41
C HIS A 257 10.59 -0.44 -28.25
N GLU A 258 9.47 -0.14 -27.59
CA GLU A 258 8.16 0.05 -28.24
C GLU A 258 7.96 1.49 -28.71
N THR A 259 8.71 2.43 -28.13
CA THR A 259 8.70 3.86 -28.49
C THR A 259 10.09 4.34 -28.88
N THR A 260 10.20 5.54 -29.39
CA THR A 260 11.48 6.21 -29.67
C THR A 260 11.84 7.13 -28.50
N ALA A 261 13.12 7.45 -28.35
CA ALA A 261 13.59 8.43 -27.37
C ALA A 261 12.90 9.79 -27.50
N LYS A 262 12.48 10.19 -28.71
CA LYS A 262 11.71 11.41 -28.92
C LYS A 262 10.31 11.32 -28.34
N GLU A 263 9.65 10.19 -28.53
CA GLU A 263 8.32 9.93 -27.96
C GLU A 263 8.39 9.84 -26.44
N MET A 264 9.38 9.14 -25.88
CA MET A 264 9.63 9.10 -24.44
C MET A 264 9.80 10.51 -23.85
N VAL A 265 10.66 11.35 -24.45
CA VAL A 265 10.85 12.74 -23.98
C VAL A 265 9.55 13.54 -24.07
N SER A 266 8.73 13.31 -25.10
CA SER A 266 7.41 13.96 -25.22
C SER A 266 6.46 13.53 -24.09
N MET A 267 6.41 12.23 -23.78
CA MET A 267 5.60 11.68 -22.69
C MET A 267 6.04 12.21 -21.32
N LEU A 268 7.34 12.20 -21.04
CA LEU A 268 7.90 12.75 -19.80
C LEU A 268 7.61 14.25 -19.65
N SER A 269 7.74 15.02 -20.75
CA SER A 269 7.43 16.46 -20.75
C SER A 269 5.93 16.69 -20.49
N GLU A 270 5.06 15.90 -21.08
CA GLU A 270 3.63 15.96 -20.81
C GLU A 270 3.31 15.71 -19.33
N HIS A 271 3.94 14.71 -18.71
CA HIS A 271 3.74 14.40 -17.29
C HIS A 271 4.22 15.55 -16.39
N LEU A 272 5.40 16.10 -16.65
CA LEU A 272 5.92 17.25 -15.89
C LEU A 272 5.02 18.49 -15.99
N MET A 273 4.36 18.69 -17.13
CA MET A 273 3.46 19.83 -17.34
C MET A 273 2.06 19.65 -16.73
N LYS A 274 1.69 18.43 -16.33
CA LYS A 274 0.38 18.16 -15.70
C LYS A 274 0.30 18.61 -14.26
N TYR A 275 1.43 18.66 -13.55
CA TYR A 275 1.50 18.93 -12.13
C TYR A 275 2.26 20.21 -11.83
N ARG A 276 2.01 20.79 -10.66
CA ARG A 276 2.82 21.90 -10.14
C ARG A 276 4.24 21.43 -9.86
N ASP A 277 5.20 22.33 -9.89
CA ASP A 277 6.62 21.99 -9.62
C ASP A 277 6.78 21.32 -8.25
N GLN A 278 6.11 21.83 -7.22
CA GLN A 278 6.14 21.27 -5.86
C GLN A 278 5.64 19.80 -5.81
N THR A 279 4.60 19.49 -6.58
CA THR A 279 4.09 18.12 -6.67
C THR A 279 5.06 17.22 -7.43
N ASN A 280 5.65 17.71 -8.53
CA ASN A 280 6.65 16.96 -9.29
C ASN A 280 7.90 16.62 -8.45
N GLU A 281 8.32 17.54 -7.55
CA GLU A 281 9.50 17.36 -6.70
C GLU A 281 9.32 16.25 -5.63
N VAL A 282 8.08 15.91 -5.30
CA VAL A 282 7.76 14.92 -4.25
C VAL A 282 7.07 13.66 -4.77
N MET A 283 6.92 13.50 -6.10
CA MET A 283 6.39 12.28 -6.71
C MET A 283 7.24 11.05 -6.40
N LEU A 284 6.60 9.92 -6.14
CA LEU A 284 7.31 8.64 -6.02
C LEU A 284 7.58 8.04 -7.40
N ASN A 285 8.78 8.22 -7.90
CA ASN A 285 9.25 7.63 -9.15
C ASN A 285 9.84 6.24 -8.87
N ALA A 286 9.03 5.21 -8.90
CA ALA A 286 9.48 3.83 -8.68
C ALA A 286 9.57 3.09 -10.01
N MET A 287 10.72 2.48 -10.31
CA MET A 287 10.88 1.69 -11.55
C MET A 287 10.25 0.30 -11.44
N ASP A 288 10.03 -0.20 -10.25
CA ASP A 288 9.16 -1.34 -9.96
C ASP A 288 8.55 -1.23 -8.56
N THR A 289 7.48 -1.96 -8.33
CA THR A 289 6.81 -2.08 -7.03
C THR A 289 6.43 -3.54 -6.76
N HIS A 290 5.78 -3.81 -5.64
CA HIS A 290 5.23 -5.13 -5.34
C HIS A 290 4.10 -5.57 -6.31
N ASP A 291 3.48 -4.61 -7.03
CA ASP A 291 2.41 -4.85 -8.02
C ASP A 291 2.92 -5.02 -9.44
N THR A 292 4.21 -4.82 -9.68
CA THR A 292 4.80 -4.88 -11.01
C THR A 292 5.90 -5.94 -11.08
N ALA A 293 6.28 -6.35 -12.29
CA ALA A 293 7.45 -7.16 -12.49
C ALA A 293 8.71 -6.40 -12.05
N ARG A 294 9.67 -7.11 -11.44
CA ARG A 294 10.95 -6.50 -11.06
C ARG A 294 11.69 -5.95 -12.27
N LEU A 295 12.30 -4.77 -12.12
CA LEU A 295 13.01 -4.09 -13.20
C LEU A 295 14.06 -4.99 -13.86
N LEU A 296 14.81 -5.77 -13.08
CA LEU A 296 15.79 -6.72 -13.66
C LEU A 296 15.12 -7.81 -14.50
N THR A 297 13.91 -8.23 -14.15
CA THR A 297 13.12 -9.17 -14.95
C THR A 297 12.68 -8.53 -16.26
N LEU A 298 12.17 -7.29 -16.20
CA LEU A 298 11.82 -6.50 -17.40
C LEU A 298 13.04 -6.30 -18.32
N CYS A 299 14.20 -6.05 -17.74
CA CYS A 299 15.48 -5.94 -18.46
C CYS A 299 16.06 -7.30 -18.91
N HIS A 300 15.30 -8.39 -18.83
CA HIS A 300 15.75 -9.74 -19.21
C HIS A 300 17.08 -10.16 -18.57
N GLY A 301 17.34 -9.75 -17.32
CA GLY A 301 18.58 -10.00 -16.58
C GLY A 301 19.77 -9.13 -16.98
N ASN A 302 19.58 -8.16 -17.89
CA ASN A 302 20.63 -7.22 -18.33
C ASN A 302 20.84 -6.13 -17.28
N LYS A 303 21.88 -6.27 -16.45
CA LYS A 303 22.21 -5.33 -15.38
C LYS A 303 22.66 -3.95 -15.88
N GLU A 304 23.25 -3.84 -17.07
CA GLU A 304 23.64 -2.55 -17.63
C GLU A 304 22.40 -1.76 -18.07
N LEU A 305 21.43 -2.42 -18.70
CA LEU A 305 20.14 -1.82 -19.03
C LEU A 305 19.40 -1.38 -17.77
N GLN A 306 19.36 -2.22 -16.73
CA GLN A 306 18.78 -1.87 -15.43
C GLN A 306 19.43 -0.62 -14.83
N ARG A 307 20.76 -0.52 -14.82
CA ARG A 307 21.48 0.67 -14.33
C ARG A 307 21.17 1.92 -15.12
N GLN A 308 21.10 1.81 -16.46
CA GLN A 308 20.73 2.93 -17.32
C GLN A 308 19.30 3.40 -17.04
N THR A 309 18.36 2.46 -16.87
CA THR A 309 16.97 2.76 -16.55
C THR A 309 16.86 3.48 -15.20
N LEU A 310 17.56 3.00 -14.16
CA LEU A 310 17.59 3.63 -12.84
C LEU A 310 18.22 5.04 -12.84
N ALA A 311 19.05 5.38 -13.81
CA ALA A 311 19.63 6.71 -13.91
C ALA A 311 18.61 7.82 -14.30
N PHE A 312 17.38 7.45 -14.66
CA PHE A 312 16.28 8.39 -14.91
C PHE A 312 15.47 8.73 -13.65
N MET A 313 15.57 7.93 -12.60
CA MET A 313 14.96 8.25 -11.31
C MET A 313 15.63 9.45 -10.64
#